data_14c22cb0807cac2e5b3f1dbe8043d294
#
_entry.id   14c22cb0807cac2e5b3f1dbe8043d294
#
_cell.length_a   1.000
_cell.length_b   1.000
_cell.length_c   1.000
_cell.angle_alpha   90.00
_cell.angle_beta   90.00
_cell.angle_gamma   90.00
#
_symmetry.space_group_name_H-M   'P 1'
#
loop_
_entity.id
_entity.type
_entity.pdbx_description
1 polymer ?
#
loop_
_entity_poly.entity_id
_entity_poly.type
_entity_poly.pdbx_seq_one_letter_code
_entity_poly.pdbx_strand_id
1 'polypeptide(L)'
;VDAAVVELLSSGERFREVVRYLMPGFYLGLVYGFILYLGPSLGFPLIPLPFIDFTRFTSAALPGAVIGVATSLMPWVGGMVVPLGISAVALATSLAVWVFGNCLALTNPALRSLFPEWAAEYYQGMDLTRVLQRSQVRVWLPVQIGAALGFAALVLLKYRRAVAATGRALYLSLKGGGGGSSLPPLRLALACYLASTSASVAVFHYLMPHFPVAVPLVMSLLVGTLMGFASASIVGESGAGFSAPGFLWHTIVYLTPAPNLTPQEAYSVFVYPPVIAGSMTGGGAQTIKAALLTGTKPSDVVKVWVIAFLAGTLVNFLSLDMFWRIAPIPSSAYPSTVVSMPATAMIDALLVTRGLRISPQMLAGSAAVTVALAAAIEALGRLLKVGVSASGLMIGLFSPPITAIPMFAGSALSSLVLRRRFGERWDQAKNVVVAGVLLGEGLAATVAVISLMLLKAVWLWPW
;
A
#
# COMPACT_ATOMS: atom_id res chain seq x y z
N VAL A 1 -5.35 7.97 14.64
CA VAL A 1 -5.52 6.84 15.56
C VAL A 1 -4.41 6.89 16.60
N ASP A 2 -3.14 6.81 16.20
CA ASP A 2 -2.00 6.67 17.10
C ASP A 2 -1.85 7.84 18.08
N ALA A 3 -2.04 9.09 17.62
CA ALA A 3 -1.94 10.26 18.48
C ALA A 3 -3.02 10.30 19.57
N ALA A 4 -4.25 9.96 19.22
CA ALA A 4 -5.34 9.91 20.18
C ALA A 4 -5.14 8.81 21.22
N VAL A 5 -4.60 7.66 20.82
CA VAL A 5 -4.29 6.55 21.73
C VAL A 5 -3.13 6.94 22.67
N VAL A 6 -2.05 7.53 22.13
CA VAL A 6 -0.90 7.95 22.95
C VAL A 6 -1.26 9.09 23.91
N GLU A 7 -2.01 10.10 23.47
CA GLU A 7 -2.50 11.19 24.32
C GLU A 7 -3.38 10.68 25.46
N LEU A 8 -4.25 9.71 25.15
CA LEU A 8 -5.12 9.07 26.12
C LEU A 8 -4.35 8.17 27.11
N LEU A 9 -3.33 7.46 26.64
CA LEU A 9 -2.47 6.62 27.49
C LEU A 9 -1.55 7.44 28.39
N SER A 10 -1.14 8.64 27.99
CA SER A 10 -0.25 9.51 28.76
C SER A 10 -0.95 10.25 29.90
N SER A 11 -2.29 10.41 29.85
CA SER A 11 -3.07 11.07 30.89
C SER A 11 -3.67 10.04 31.85
N GLY A 12 -3.13 9.94 33.06
CA GLY A 12 -3.50 8.90 34.04
C GLY A 12 -4.99 8.83 34.42
N GLU A 13 -5.71 9.95 34.38
CA GLU A 13 -7.17 9.93 34.62
C GLU A 13 -7.97 9.34 33.45
N ARG A 14 -7.51 9.53 32.22
CA ARG A 14 -8.16 8.99 31.00
C ARG A 14 -7.75 7.54 30.69
N PHE A 15 -6.70 7.03 31.33
CA PHE A 15 -6.22 5.66 31.09
C PHE A 15 -7.32 4.60 31.28
N ARG A 16 -8.12 4.71 32.35
CA ARG A 16 -9.25 3.78 32.59
C ARG A 16 -10.29 3.83 31.49
N GLU A 17 -10.54 5.00 30.93
CA GLU A 17 -11.49 5.20 29.85
C GLU A 17 -10.99 4.60 28.55
N VAL A 18 -9.71 4.77 28.24
CA VAL A 18 -9.06 4.15 27.07
C VAL A 18 -9.11 2.63 27.18
N VAL A 19 -8.70 2.08 28.30
CA VAL A 19 -8.74 0.63 28.53
C VAL A 19 -10.15 0.08 28.38
N ARG A 20 -11.17 0.81 28.83
CA ARG A 20 -12.58 0.43 28.69
C ARG A 20 -13.01 0.27 27.21
N TYR A 21 -12.49 1.09 26.29
CA TYR A 21 -12.81 1.01 24.86
C TYR A 21 -11.84 0.10 24.10
N LEU A 22 -10.59 0.03 24.51
CA LEU A 22 -9.54 -0.79 23.87
C LEU A 22 -9.78 -2.29 24.10
N MET A 23 -10.06 -2.68 25.35
CA MET A 23 -10.15 -4.09 25.72
C MET A 23 -11.24 -4.90 25.00
N PRO A 24 -12.47 -4.40 24.83
CA PRO A 24 -13.47 -5.13 24.05
C PRO A 24 -13.02 -5.35 22.60
N GLY A 25 -12.41 -4.32 21.97
CA GLY A 25 -11.83 -4.45 20.65
C GLY A 25 -10.69 -5.48 20.62
N PHE A 26 -9.77 -5.40 21.58
CA PHE A 26 -8.66 -6.33 21.70
C PHE A 26 -9.09 -7.78 21.84
N TYR A 27 -10.03 -8.08 22.74
CA TYR A 27 -10.55 -9.43 22.89
C TYR A 27 -11.27 -9.94 21.66
N LEU A 28 -12.05 -9.07 20.99
CA LEU A 28 -12.71 -9.43 19.74
C LEU A 28 -11.68 -9.79 18.66
N GLY A 29 -10.66 -8.94 18.47
CA GLY A 29 -9.59 -9.19 17.53
C GLY A 29 -8.78 -10.45 17.86
N LEU A 30 -8.49 -10.66 19.15
CA LEU A 30 -7.73 -11.81 19.64
C LEU A 30 -8.46 -13.12 19.37
N VAL A 31 -9.73 -13.21 19.80
CA VAL A 31 -10.55 -14.43 19.61
C VAL A 31 -10.76 -14.73 18.13
N TYR A 32 -11.15 -13.71 17.36
CA TYR A 32 -11.32 -13.87 15.93
C TYR A 32 -10.02 -14.28 15.23
N GLY A 33 -8.91 -13.63 15.57
CA GLY A 33 -7.60 -13.93 15.01
C GLY A 33 -7.13 -15.35 15.34
N PHE A 34 -7.39 -15.87 16.54
CA PHE A 34 -7.10 -17.26 16.86
C PHE A 34 -7.92 -18.23 16.02
N ILE A 35 -9.21 -17.97 15.82
CA ILE A 35 -10.06 -18.80 14.95
C ILE A 35 -9.55 -18.77 13.52
N LEU A 36 -9.15 -17.57 13.03
CA LEU A 36 -8.74 -17.36 11.65
C LEU A 36 -7.37 -17.97 11.35
N TYR A 37 -6.37 -17.74 12.21
CA TYR A 37 -4.96 -18.10 11.92
C TYR A 37 -4.54 -19.43 12.52
N LEU A 38 -5.02 -19.77 13.72
CA LEU A 38 -4.65 -21.02 14.39
C LEU A 38 -5.60 -22.17 14.02
N GLY A 39 -6.87 -21.89 13.75
CA GLY A 39 -7.87 -22.89 13.39
C GLY A 39 -7.45 -23.83 12.25
N PRO A 40 -7.00 -23.31 11.09
CA PRO A 40 -6.51 -24.13 9.99
C PRO A 40 -5.34 -25.05 10.37
N SER A 41 -4.49 -24.61 11.28
CA SER A 41 -3.30 -25.35 11.74
C SER A 41 -3.66 -26.52 12.66
N LEU A 42 -4.78 -26.38 13.36
CA LEU A 42 -5.33 -27.42 14.22
C LEU A 42 -6.28 -28.39 13.48
N GLY A 43 -6.40 -28.24 12.16
CA GLY A 43 -7.26 -29.07 11.32
C GLY A 43 -8.72 -28.62 11.26
N PHE A 44 -9.04 -27.42 11.76
CA PHE A 44 -10.38 -26.81 11.74
C PHE A 44 -10.43 -25.53 10.91
N PRO A 45 -10.35 -25.58 9.56
CA PRO A 45 -10.40 -24.40 8.70
C PRO A 45 -11.85 -23.89 8.60
N LEU A 46 -12.32 -23.19 9.66
CA LEU A 46 -13.68 -22.64 9.71
C LEU A 46 -13.86 -21.46 8.75
N ILE A 47 -12.82 -20.65 8.59
CA ILE A 47 -12.83 -19.45 7.75
C ILE A 47 -11.71 -19.57 6.73
N PRO A 48 -11.98 -19.47 5.42
CA PRO A 48 -10.94 -19.53 4.41
C PRO A 48 -10.01 -18.32 4.47
N LEU A 49 -8.71 -18.56 4.39
CA LEU A 49 -7.67 -17.54 4.31
C LEU A 49 -7.13 -17.45 2.88
N PRO A 50 -6.78 -16.27 2.42
CA PRO A 50 -6.94 -14.94 3.03
C PRO A 50 -8.29 -14.26 2.73
N PHE A 51 -9.14 -14.86 1.92
CA PHE A 51 -10.43 -14.31 1.47
C PHE A 51 -11.42 -15.41 1.10
N ILE A 52 -12.69 -15.04 1.04
CA ILE A 52 -13.77 -15.85 0.46
C ILE A 52 -13.84 -15.52 -1.03
N ASP A 53 -13.70 -16.55 -1.88
CA ASP A 53 -13.72 -16.43 -3.33
C ASP A 53 -15.13 -16.65 -3.89
N PHE A 54 -15.73 -15.62 -4.49
CA PHE A 54 -17.00 -15.69 -5.20
C PHE A 54 -16.84 -15.75 -6.72
N THR A 55 -15.61 -15.70 -7.24
CA THR A 55 -15.33 -15.66 -8.68
C THR A 55 -15.92 -16.87 -9.41
N ARG A 56 -15.90 -18.04 -8.79
CA ARG A 56 -16.47 -19.27 -9.37
C ARG A 56 -17.97 -19.17 -9.67
N PHE A 57 -18.71 -18.46 -8.80
CA PHE A 57 -20.16 -18.28 -8.98
C PHE A 57 -20.51 -17.19 -9.99
N THR A 58 -19.60 -16.24 -10.20
CA THR A 58 -19.86 -15.08 -11.04
C THR A 58 -19.22 -15.19 -12.44
N SER A 59 -18.27 -16.12 -12.63
CA SER A 59 -17.49 -16.27 -13.87
C SER A 59 -18.31 -16.51 -15.13
N ALA A 60 -19.51 -17.08 -15.02
CA ALA A 60 -20.41 -17.30 -16.15
C ALA A 60 -21.07 -16.00 -16.63
N ALA A 61 -21.47 -15.13 -15.70
CA ALA A 61 -22.13 -13.86 -16.01
C ALA A 61 -21.14 -12.70 -16.22
N LEU A 62 -20.04 -12.71 -15.47
CA LEU A 62 -19.01 -11.66 -15.44
C LEU A 62 -17.62 -12.30 -15.59
N PRO A 63 -17.23 -12.68 -16.81
CA PRO A 63 -15.93 -13.32 -17.06
C PRO A 63 -14.79 -12.38 -16.65
N GLY A 64 -13.79 -12.91 -15.92
CA GLY A 64 -12.64 -12.16 -15.46
C GLY A 64 -12.89 -11.22 -14.29
N ALA A 65 -14.10 -11.14 -13.75
CA ALA A 65 -14.42 -10.30 -12.60
C ALA A 65 -13.69 -10.81 -11.33
N VAL A 66 -13.11 -9.88 -10.58
CA VAL A 66 -12.48 -10.15 -9.27
C VAL A 66 -13.52 -9.88 -8.19
N ILE A 67 -14.16 -10.92 -7.67
CA ILE A 67 -15.20 -10.79 -6.63
C ILE A 67 -14.86 -11.70 -5.47
N GLY A 68 -14.56 -11.10 -4.33
CA GLY A 68 -14.24 -11.77 -3.08
C GLY A 68 -14.26 -10.81 -1.91
N VAL A 69 -14.12 -11.34 -0.71
CA VAL A 69 -14.13 -10.56 0.54
C VAL A 69 -13.01 -11.03 1.45
N ALA A 70 -12.16 -10.12 1.90
CA ALA A 70 -11.10 -10.42 2.84
C ALA A 70 -11.67 -10.88 4.19
N THR A 71 -11.07 -11.94 4.71
CA THR A 71 -11.47 -12.53 5.99
C THR A 71 -10.74 -11.93 7.19
N SER A 72 -9.57 -11.29 7.00
CA SER A 72 -8.93 -10.52 8.06
C SER A 72 -9.76 -9.30 8.46
N LEU A 73 -9.74 -8.92 9.74
CA LEU A 73 -10.49 -7.76 10.24
C LEU A 73 -9.87 -6.42 9.81
N MET A 74 -8.61 -6.41 9.41
CA MET A 74 -7.89 -5.18 9.07
C MET A 74 -8.64 -4.28 8.06
N PRO A 75 -9.15 -4.75 6.90
CA PRO A 75 -9.89 -3.89 5.98
C PRO A 75 -11.23 -3.42 6.55
N TRP A 76 -11.92 -4.24 7.35
CA TRP A 76 -13.21 -3.93 7.97
C TRP A 76 -13.08 -2.81 8.99
N VAL A 77 -12.21 -2.99 9.97
CA VAL A 77 -12.05 -2.00 11.05
C VAL A 77 -11.24 -0.79 10.60
N GLY A 78 -10.27 -0.98 9.70
CA GLY A 78 -9.58 0.14 9.04
C GLY A 78 -10.55 1.04 8.27
N GLY A 79 -11.56 0.45 7.63
CA GLY A 79 -12.63 1.16 6.98
C GLY A 79 -13.45 2.05 7.93
N MET A 80 -13.61 1.68 9.21
CA MET A 80 -14.36 2.48 10.19
C MET A 80 -13.77 3.87 10.43
N VAL A 81 -12.48 4.05 10.14
CA VAL A 81 -11.79 5.34 10.29
C VAL A 81 -11.86 6.17 9.01
N VAL A 82 -11.99 5.51 7.85
CA VAL A 82 -12.06 6.17 6.55
C VAL A 82 -13.43 6.89 6.38
N PRO A 83 -13.45 8.15 5.93
CA PRO A 83 -14.69 8.87 5.63
C PRO A 83 -15.56 8.13 4.61
N LEU A 84 -16.88 8.07 4.86
CA LEU A 84 -17.83 7.32 4.04
C LEU A 84 -17.79 7.71 2.55
N GLY A 85 -17.67 9.01 2.25
CA GLY A 85 -17.61 9.47 0.86
C GLY A 85 -16.36 8.99 0.13
N ILE A 86 -15.22 8.91 0.81
CA ILE A 86 -13.96 8.42 0.23
C ILE A 86 -14.06 6.90 0.00
N SER A 87 -14.55 6.14 0.97
CA SER A 87 -14.72 4.69 0.84
C SER A 87 -15.76 4.30 -0.21
N ALA A 88 -16.83 5.12 -0.38
CA ALA A 88 -17.82 4.92 -1.45
C ALA A 88 -17.21 5.11 -2.84
N VAL A 89 -16.43 6.18 -3.04
CA VAL A 89 -15.69 6.39 -4.30
C VAL A 89 -14.70 5.26 -4.53
N ALA A 90 -13.99 4.83 -3.48
CA ALA A 90 -13.05 3.71 -3.59
C ALA A 90 -13.73 2.41 -3.99
N LEU A 91 -14.88 2.08 -3.39
CA LEU A 91 -15.66 0.91 -3.78
C LEU A 91 -16.16 1.01 -5.23
N ALA A 92 -16.75 2.16 -5.60
CA ALA A 92 -17.24 2.38 -6.97
C ALA A 92 -16.11 2.23 -8.01
N THR A 93 -14.95 2.81 -7.75
CA THR A 93 -13.78 2.68 -8.62
C THR A 93 -13.27 1.25 -8.65
N SER A 94 -13.19 0.59 -7.50
CA SER A 94 -12.76 -0.81 -7.42
C SER A 94 -13.67 -1.74 -8.24
N LEU A 95 -14.98 -1.58 -8.13
CA LEU A 95 -15.93 -2.35 -8.93
C LEU A 95 -15.82 -2.01 -10.41
N ALA A 96 -15.71 -0.72 -10.76
CA ALA A 96 -15.55 -0.29 -12.15
C ALA A 96 -14.30 -0.89 -12.81
N VAL A 97 -13.20 -0.96 -12.10
CA VAL A 97 -11.90 -1.48 -12.59
C VAL A 97 -11.87 -3.01 -12.57
N TRP A 98 -11.99 -3.59 -11.40
CA TRP A 98 -11.69 -5.01 -11.18
C TRP A 98 -12.83 -5.97 -11.54
N VAL A 99 -14.05 -5.48 -11.58
CA VAL A 99 -15.23 -6.28 -11.97
C VAL A 99 -15.59 -5.96 -13.42
N PHE A 100 -16.08 -4.75 -13.66
CA PHE A 100 -16.56 -4.37 -14.98
C PHE A 100 -15.44 -4.19 -16.00
N GLY A 101 -14.33 -3.57 -15.62
CA GLY A 101 -13.17 -3.37 -16.49
C GLY A 101 -12.55 -4.69 -16.95
N ASN A 102 -12.37 -5.65 -16.04
CA ASN A 102 -11.89 -6.99 -16.40
C ASN A 102 -12.86 -7.72 -17.33
N CYS A 103 -14.16 -7.63 -17.04
CA CYS A 103 -15.20 -8.23 -17.89
C CYS A 103 -15.20 -7.60 -19.29
N LEU A 104 -15.17 -6.28 -19.39
CA LEU A 104 -15.14 -5.56 -20.67
C LEU A 104 -13.85 -5.84 -21.46
N ALA A 105 -12.72 -6.00 -20.80
CA ALA A 105 -11.46 -6.37 -21.47
C ALA A 105 -11.50 -7.76 -22.14
N LEU A 106 -12.41 -8.64 -21.70
CA LEU A 106 -12.61 -9.96 -22.30
C LEU A 106 -13.77 -10.00 -23.32
N THR A 107 -14.84 -9.23 -23.09
CA THR A 107 -16.09 -9.32 -23.87
C THR A 107 -16.19 -8.28 -24.97
N ASN A 108 -15.63 -7.09 -24.79
CA ASN A 108 -15.67 -6.02 -25.78
C ASN A 108 -14.57 -6.23 -26.84
N PRO A 109 -14.88 -6.35 -28.14
CA PRO A 109 -13.89 -6.61 -29.20
C PRO A 109 -12.76 -5.59 -29.27
N ALA A 110 -13.06 -4.30 -29.06
CA ALA A 110 -12.07 -3.22 -29.11
C ALA A 110 -11.09 -3.30 -27.93
N LEU A 111 -11.59 -3.54 -26.72
CA LEU A 111 -10.74 -3.69 -25.52
C LEU A 111 -9.97 -5.01 -25.53
N ARG A 112 -10.60 -6.09 -26.03
CA ARG A 112 -9.94 -7.38 -26.19
C ARG A 112 -8.75 -7.30 -27.14
N SER A 113 -8.83 -6.50 -28.20
CA SER A 113 -7.70 -6.28 -29.11
C SER A 113 -6.55 -5.48 -28.48
N LEU A 114 -6.82 -4.66 -27.46
CA LEU A 114 -5.80 -3.94 -26.69
C LEU A 114 -5.08 -4.87 -25.70
N PHE A 115 -5.78 -5.89 -25.17
CA PHE A 115 -5.26 -6.81 -24.17
C PHE A 115 -5.36 -8.28 -24.60
N PRO A 116 -4.78 -8.68 -25.76
CA PRO A 116 -4.93 -10.02 -26.30
C PRO A 116 -4.32 -11.11 -25.43
N GLU A 117 -3.25 -10.78 -24.69
CA GLU A 117 -2.61 -11.71 -23.77
C GLU A 117 -3.54 -12.07 -22.59
N TRP A 118 -4.28 -11.10 -22.07
CA TRP A 118 -5.27 -11.34 -21.02
C TRP A 118 -6.38 -12.26 -21.55
N ALA A 119 -6.86 -12.01 -22.76
CA ALA A 119 -7.89 -12.82 -23.40
C ALA A 119 -7.41 -14.25 -23.72
N ALA A 120 -6.12 -14.45 -23.98
CA ALA A 120 -5.53 -15.76 -24.22
C ALA A 120 -5.27 -16.56 -22.94
N GLU A 121 -4.93 -15.87 -21.84
CA GLU A 121 -4.62 -16.50 -20.57
C GLU A 121 -5.85 -16.82 -19.72
N TYR A 122 -6.97 -16.12 -19.93
CA TYR A 122 -8.20 -16.31 -19.17
C TYR A 122 -8.94 -17.59 -19.60
N TYR A 123 -9.39 -18.35 -18.61
CA TYR A 123 -10.32 -19.47 -18.81
C TYR A 123 -11.44 -19.43 -17.77
N GLN A 124 -12.61 -19.93 -18.13
CA GLN A 124 -13.74 -19.98 -17.22
C GLN A 124 -13.46 -20.92 -16.05
N GLY A 125 -13.77 -20.48 -14.82
CA GLY A 125 -13.46 -21.22 -13.60
C GLY A 125 -12.06 -20.93 -13.02
N MET A 126 -11.30 -19.98 -13.59
CA MET A 126 -10.05 -19.50 -13.01
C MET A 126 -10.30 -18.97 -11.60
N ASP A 127 -9.45 -19.35 -10.65
CA ASP A 127 -9.55 -18.87 -9.26
C ASP A 127 -9.23 -17.36 -9.13
N LEU A 128 -9.77 -16.76 -8.07
CA LEU A 128 -9.68 -15.32 -7.83
C LEU A 128 -8.22 -14.81 -7.79
N THR A 129 -7.30 -15.57 -7.18
CA THR A 129 -5.89 -15.18 -7.08
C THR A 129 -5.26 -15.06 -8.46
N ARG A 130 -5.50 -16.03 -9.32
CA ARG A 130 -4.98 -16.03 -10.69
C ARG A 130 -5.62 -14.91 -11.53
N VAL A 131 -6.95 -14.75 -11.45
CA VAL A 131 -7.65 -13.66 -12.15
C VAL A 131 -7.05 -12.31 -11.74
N LEU A 132 -6.89 -12.08 -10.42
CA LEU A 132 -6.31 -10.84 -9.90
C LEU A 132 -4.88 -10.62 -10.42
N GLN A 133 -3.99 -11.59 -10.24
CA GLN A 133 -2.58 -11.47 -10.62
C GLN A 133 -2.42 -11.26 -12.13
N ARG A 134 -3.12 -12.05 -12.95
CA ARG A 134 -3.02 -11.98 -14.41
C ARG A 134 -3.60 -10.67 -14.95
N SER A 135 -4.80 -10.29 -14.52
CA SER A 135 -5.41 -9.02 -14.96
C SER A 135 -4.62 -7.81 -14.48
N GLN A 136 -4.04 -7.86 -13.27
CA GLN A 136 -3.18 -6.78 -12.78
C GLN A 136 -1.99 -6.56 -13.69
N VAL A 137 -1.30 -7.63 -14.09
CA VAL A 137 -0.09 -7.54 -14.92
C VAL A 137 -0.41 -7.21 -16.37
N ARG A 138 -1.45 -7.85 -16.95
CA ARG A 138 -1.77 -7.74 -18.38
C ARG A 138 -2.59 -6.52 -18.76
N VAL A 139 -3.42 -6.02 -17.80
CA VAL A 139 -4.36 -4.91 -18.05
C VAL A 139 -4.03 -3.69 -17.22
N TRP A 140 -3.97 -3.86 -15.90
CA TRP A 140 -4.03 -2.72 -14.98
C TRP A 140 -2.69 -2.08 -14.66
N LEU A 141 -1.57 -2.79 -14.79
CA LEU A 141 -0.25 -2.28 -14.46
C LEU A 141 0.07 -0.95 -15.16
N PRO A 142 0.00 -0.82 -16.51
CA PRO A 142 0.27 0.46 -17.16
C PRO A 142 -0.77 1.52 -16.80
N VAL A 143 -2.03 1.14 -16.63
CA VAL A 143 -3.11 2.06 -16.22
C VAL A 143 -2.86 2.62 -14.82
N GLN A 144 -2.52 1.78 -13.86
CA GLN A 144 -2.21 2.18 -12.48
C GLN A 144 -1.02 3.14 -12.40
N ILE A 145 0.01 2.90 -13.19
CA ILE A 145 1.20 3.77 -13.21
C ILE A 145 0.87 5.13 -13.81
N GLY A 146 0.23 5.16 -14.97
CA GLY A 146 -0.20 6.42 -15.57
C GLY A 146 -1.16 7.19 -14.67
N ALA A 147 -2.12 6.49 -14.04
CA ALA A 147 -3.03 7.07 -13.07
C ALA A 147 -2.32 7.70 -11.88
N ALA A 148 -1.31 7.01 -11.31
CA ALA A 148 -0.53 7.53 -10.20
C ALA A 148 0.25 8.80 -10.58
N LEU A 149 0.84 8.83 -11.77
CA LEU A 149 1.53 10.02 -12.30
C LEU A 149 0.56 11.18 -12.55
N GLY A 150 -0.60 10.89 -13.16
CA GLY A 150 -1.66 11.88 -13.38
C GLY A 150 -2.20 12.46 -12.07
N PHE A 151 -2.48 11.60 -11.09
CA PHE A 151 -2.93 12.04 -9.78
C PHE A 151 -1.86 12.87 -9.05
N ALA A 152 -0.58 12.48 -9.10
CA ALA A 152 0.49 13.26 -8.51
C ALA A 152 0.60 14.66 -9.14
N ALA A 153 0.45 14.76 -10.47
CA ALA A 153 0.41 16.05 -11.15
C ALA A 153 -0.79 16.90 -10.70
N LEU A 154 -1.98 16.31 -10.57
CA LEU A 154 -3.17 16.98 -10.07
C LEU A 154 -2.96 17.51 -8.64
N VAL A 155 -2.38 16.71 -7.75
CA VAL A 155 -2.07 17.08 -6.36
C VAL A 155 -1.11 18.27 -6.33
N LEU A 156 -0.08 18.28 -7.17
CA LEU A 156 0.85 19.41 -7.27
C LEU A 156 0.13 20.70 -7.72
N LEU A 157 -0.77 20.61 -8.69
CA LEU A 157 -1.57 21.75 -9.15
C LEU A 157 -2.52 22.24 -8.06
N LYS A 158 -3.20 21.33 -7.35
CA LYS A 158 -4.12 21.62 -6.25
C LYS A 158 -3.40 22.33 -5.10
N TYR A 159 -2.23 21.84 -4.71
CA TYR A 159 -1.45 22.35 -3.59
C TYR A 159 -0.26 23.25 -4.00
N ARG A 160 -0.28 23.79 -5.23
CA ARG A 160 0.81 24.61 -5.79
C ARG A 160 1.32 25.73 -4.87
N ARG A 161 0.41 26.35 -4.08
CA ARG A 161 0.78 27.41 -3.12
C ARG A 161 1.59 26.82 -1.95
N ALA A 162 1.19 25.66 -1.43
CA ALA A 162 1.92 24.98 -0.36
C ALA A 162 3.29 24.49 -0.86
N VAL A 163 3.34 23.93 -2.06
CA VAL A 163 4.60 23.52 -2.71
C VAL A 163 5.54 24.69 -2.89
N ALA A 164 5.04 25.83 -3.39
CA ALA A 164 5.82 27.06 -3.54
C ALA A 164 6.28 27.64 -2.19
N ALA A 165 5.43 27.56 -1.15
CA ALA A 165 5.80 27.96 0.21
C ALA A 165 6.91 27.07 0.78
N THR A 166 6.83 25.76 0.56
CA THR A 166 7.89 24.81 0.95
C THR A 166 9.20 25.09 0.22
N GLY A 167 9.16 25.35 -1.09
CA GLY A 167 10.34 25.75 -1.87
C GLY A 167 10.95 27.07 -1.36
N ARG A 168 10.12 28.05 -1.00
CA ARG A 168 10.60 29.31 -0.41
C ARG A 168 11.22 29.09 0.97
N ALA A 169 10.59 28.28 1.82
CA ALA A 169 11.13 27.92 3.13
C ALA A 169 12.47 27.19 3.01
N LEU A 170 12.61 26.30 2.03
CA LEU A 170 13.86 25.62 1.72
C LEU A 170 14.96 26.62 1.30
N TYR A 171 14.65 27.52 0.38
CA TYR A 171 15.57 28.57 -0.07
C TYR A 171 16.02 29.47 1.09
N LEU A 172 15.10 29.92 1.95
CA LEU A 172 15.43 30.73 3.12
C LEU A 172 16.26 29.97 4.15
N SER A 173 15.97 28.68 4.35
CA SER A 173 16.76 27.81 5.22
C SER A 173 18.20 27.65 4.72
N LEU A 174 18.40 27.54 3.41
CA LEU A 174 19.74 27.49 2.80
C LEU A 174 20.53 28.80 3.00
N LYS A 175 19.86 29.95 3.03
CA LYS A 175 20.48 31.26 3.30
C LYS A 175 20.76 31.55 4.78
N GLY A 176 20.49 30.63 5.69
CA GLY A 176 20.79 30.84 7.11
C GLY A 176 19.64 31.36 7.97
N GLY A 177 18.46 31.57 7.38
CA GLY A 177 17.26 32.08 8.09
C GLY A 177 16.35 30.95 8.58
N GLY A 178 16.74 30.21 9.60
CA GLY A 178 15.89 29.10 10.07
C GLY A 178 16.17 28.77 11.54
N GLY A 179 15.81 29.65 12.45
CA GLY A 179 15.86 29.38 13.88
C GLY A 179 14.44 29.23 14.44
N GLY A 180 14.17 28.12 15.19
CA GLY A 180 13.02 28.06 16.08
C GLY A 180 11.96 27.00 15.83
N SER A 181 12.13 26.06 14.88
CA SER A 181 11.19 24.95 14.75
C SER A 181 11.61 23.74 15.59
N SER A 182 10.64 23.03 16.16
CA SER A 182 10.86 21.74 16.86
C SER A 182 11.28 20.60 15.92
N LEU A 183 11.28 20.86 14.60
CA LEU A 183 11.74 19.96 13.55
C LEU A 183 13.27 20.07 13.37
N PRO A 184 13.93 19.01 12.90
CA PRO A 184 15.33 19.10 12.50
C PRO A 184 15.52 20.21 11.46
N PRO A 185 16.70 20.89 11.45
CA PRO A 185 16.96 21.93 10.47
C PRO A 185 16.74 21.42 9.04
N LEU A 186 15.94 22.15 8.26
CA LEU A 186 15.58 21.72 6.89
C LEU A 186 16.83 21.51 6.01
N ARG A 187 17.94 22.25 6.29
CA ARG A 187 19.25 22.04 5.65
C ARG A 187 19.81 20.64 5.90
N LEU A 188 19.73 20.17 7.15
CA LEU A 188 20.22 18.84 7.51
C LEU A 188 19.34 17.77 6.84
N ALA A 189 18.02 17.92 6.87
CA ALA A 189 17.11 16.99 6.21
C ALA A 189 17.37 16.90 4.70
N LEU A 190 17.59 18.06 4.02
CA LEU A 190 17.94 18.09 2.60
C LEU A 190 19.30 17.47 2.32
N ALA A 191 20.31 17.78 3.14
CA ALA A 191 21.65 17.21 2.99
C ALA A 191 21.62 15.68 3.16
N CYS A 192 20.90 15.17 4.17
CA CYS A 192 20.70 13.74 4.37
C CYS A 192 19.95 13.10 3.20
N TYR A 193 18.92 13.76 2.68
CA TYR A 193 18.17 13.27 1.51
C TYR A 193 19.04 13.17 0.26
N LEU A 194 19.80 14.22 -0.05
CA LEU A 194 20.71 14.25 -1.20
C LEU A 194 21.87 13.25 -1.03
N ALA A 195 22.46 13.16 0.16
CA ALA A 195 23.55 12.23 0.44
C ALA A 195 23.07 10.77 0.33
N SER A 196 21.93 10.43 0.94
CA SER A 196 21.36 9.08 0.88
C SER A 196 20.93 8.69 -0.54
N THR A 197 20.34 9.63 -1.30
CA THR A 197 19.98 9.42 -2.70
C THR A 197 21.24 9.20 -3.56
N SER A 198 22.27 10.04 -3.39
CA SER A 198 23.53 9.91 -4.12
C SER A 198 24.23 8.58 -3.80
N ALA A 199 24.26 8.19 -2.51
CA ALA A 199 24.82 6.91 -2.10
C ALA A 199 24.04 5.72 -2.70
N SER A 200 22.71 5.78 -2.67
CA SER A 200 21.86 4.75 -3.28
C SER A 200 22.08 4.61 -4.78
N VAL A 201 22.14 5.73 -5.49
CA VAL A 201 22.41 5.76 -6.95
C VAL A 201 23.85 5.29 -7.26
N ALA A 202 24.83 5.64 -6.43
CA ALA A 202 26.21 5.17 -6.58
C ALA A 202 26.33 3.66 -6.40
N VAL A 203 25.67 3.09 -5.37
CA VAL A 203 25.61 1.62 -5.17
C VAL A 203 24.90 0.95 -6.34
N PHE A 204 23.78 1.51 -6.79
CA PHE A 204 23.06 0.99 -7.95
C PHE A 204 23.95 0.97 -9.21
N HIS A 205 24.65 2.07 -9.48
CA HIS A 205 25.55 2.17 -10.64
C HIS A 205 26.78 1.24 -10.51
N TYR A 206 27.29 1.03 -9.30
CA TYR A 206 28.37 0.07 -9.06
C TYR A 206 27.92 -1.36 -9.36
N LEU A 207 26.69 -1.73 -9.01
CA LEU A 207 26.14 -3.05 -9.28
C LEU A 207 25.69 -3.24 -10.74
N MET A 208 25.31 -2.15 -11.42
CA MET A 208 24.75 -2.15 -12.77
C MET A 208 25.38 -1.02 -13.62
N PRO A 209 26.66 -1.14 -13.98
CA PRO A 209 27.43 -0.08 -14.63
C PRO A 209 26.92 0.28 -16.04
N HIS A 210 26.30 -0.69 -16.75
CA HIS A 210 25.79 -0.46 -18.11
C HIS A 210 24.39 0.16 -18.15
N PHE A 211 23.73 0.33 -16.99
CA PHE A 211 22.43 1.00 -16.93
C PHE A 211 22.59 2.52 -16.81
N PRO A 212 21.81 3.34 -17.55
CA PRO A 212 21.93 4.80 -17.51
C PRO A 212 21.70 5.39 -16.12
N VAL A 213 22.72 6.00 -15.52
CA VAL A 213 22.66 6.56 -14.15
C VAL A 213 21.65 7.69 -13.98
N ALA A 214 21.32 8.39 -15.08
CA ALA A 214 20.30 9.44 -15.05
C ALA A 214 18.91 8.92 -14.63
N VAL A 215 18.59 7.68 -14.97
CA VAL A 215 17.28 7.09 -14.67
C VAL A 215 17.04 6.93 -13.16
N PRO A 216 17.89 6.22 -12.38
CA PRO A 216 17.73 6.14 -10.94
C PRO A 216 17.81 7.51 -10.26
N LEU A 217 18.60 8.45 -10.77
CA LEU A 217 18.69 9.80 -10.23
C LEU A 217 17.36 10.56 -10.39
N VAL A 218 16.79 10.59 -11.59
CA VAL A 218 15.50 11.24 -11.87
C VAL A 218 14.38 10.57 -11.09
N MET A 219 14.38 9.24 -11.02
CA MET A 219 13.38 8.49 -10.26
C MET A 219 13.41 8.81 -8.77
N SER A 220 14.59 8.84 -8.17
CA SER A 220 14.72 9.13 -6.73
C SER A 220 14.41 10.59 -6.40
N LEU A 221 14.93 11.55 -7.18
CA LEU A 221 14.78 12.98 -6.88
C LEU A 221 13.43 13.55 -7.34
N LEU A 222 13.04 13.31 -8.59
CA LEU A 222 11.83 13.93 -9.15
C LEU A 222 10.60 13.06 -8.87
N VAL A 223 10.60 11.82 -9.35
CA VAL A 223 9.41 10.97 -9.27
C VAL A 223 9.12 10.59 -7.82
N GLY A 224 10.14 10.30 -7.01
CA GLY A 224 10.01 10.03 -5.58
C GLY A 224 9.39 11.22 -4.82
N THR A 225 9.81 12.44 -5.13
CA THR A 225 9.23 13.65 -4.53
C THR A 225 7.75 13.84 -4.94
N LEU A 226 7.44 13.65 -6.23
CA LEU A 226 6.06 13.73 -6.75
C LEU A 226 5.15 12.71 -6.08
N MET A 227 5.60 11.47 -5.96
CA MET A 227 4.86 10.40 -5.28
C MET A 227 4.72 10.67 -3.78
N GLY A 228 5.71 11.34 -3.17
CA GLY A 228 5.63 11.81 -1.79
C GLY A 228 4.48 12.78 -1.55
N PHE A 229 4.30 13.77 -2.41
CA PHE A 229 3.16 14.69 -2.35
C PHE A 229 1.82 13.97 -2.55
N ALA A 230 1.74 13.06 -3.51
CA ALA A 230 0.55 12.25 -3.74
C ALA A 230 0.20 11.39 -2.51
N SER A 231 1.18 10.70 -1.95
CA SER A 231 1.03 9.89 -0.73
C SER A 231 0.56 10.73 0.46
N ALA A 232 1.22 11.87 0.70
CA ALA A 232 0.84 12.77 1.80
C ALA A 232 -0.59 13.31 1.65
N SER A 233 -1.04 13.62 0.43
CA SER A 233 -2.41 14.06 0.16
C SER A 233 -3.43 12.96 0.45
N ILE A 234 -3.21 11.75 -0.07
CA ILE A 234 -4.13 10.62 0.12
C ILE A 234 -4.24 10.26 1.60
N VAL A 235 -3.11 10.13 2.29
CA VAL A 235 -3.08 9.83 3.73
C VAL A 235 -3.73 10.96 4.55
N GLY A 236 -3.47 12.22 4.20
CA GLY A 236 -4.05 13.37 4.88
C GLY A 236 -5.57 13.46 4.74
N GLU A 237 -6.13 13.08 3.59
CA GLU A 237 -7.57 13.14 3.32
C GLU A 237 -8.31 11.90 3.82
N SER A 238 -7.73 10.71 3.68
CA SER A 238 -8.39 9.43 3.97
C SER A 238 -8.03 8.83 5.32
N GLY A 239 -6.87 9.18 5.87
CA GLY A 239 -6.27 8.46 7.00
C GLY A 239 -5.78 7.04 6.63
N ALA A 240 -6.01 6.60 5.39
CA ALA A 240 -5.58 5.30 4.90
C ALA A 240 -4.15 5.37 4.35
N GLY A 241 -3.35 4.34 4.63
CA GLY A 241 -2.01 4.22 4.07
C GLY A 241 -2.07 4.12 2.54
N PHE A 242 -1.22 4.87 1.87
CA PHE A 242 -1.00 4.78 0.44
C PHE A 242 0.50 4.60 0.17
N SER A 243 0.84 3.57 -0.56
CA SER A 243 2.18 3.37 -1.10
C SER A 243 2.19 3.68 -2.60
N ALA A 244 3.30 4.24 -3.09
CA ALA A 244 3.49 4.38 -4.53
C ALA A 244 3.41 3.01 -5.20
N PRO A 245 2.90 2.94 -6.46
CA PRO A 245 2.82 1.68 -7.18
C PRO A 245 4.20 1.01 -7.25
N GLY A 246 4.33 -0.20 -6.74
CA GLY A 246 5.60 -0.93 -6.74
C GLY A 246 6.18 -1.11 -8.14
N PHE A 247 5.31 -1.15 -9.16
CA PHE A 247 5.71 -1.30 -10.57
C PHE A 247 6.14 0.00 -11.26
N LEU A 248 6.14 1.14 -10.60
CA LEU A 248 6.58 2.41 -11.20
C LEU A 248 8.04 2.34 -11.65
N TRP A 249 8.93 1.84 -10.80
CA TRP A 249 10.33 1.59 -11.15
C TRP A 249 10.45 0.62 -12.32
N HIS A 250 9.79 -0.53 -12.24
CA HIS A 250 9.81 -1.56 -13.27
C HIS A 250 9.38 -1.02 -14.64
N THR A 251 8.36 -0.17 -14.68
CA THR A 251 7.89 0.43 -15.93
C THR A 251 8.91 1.40 -16.52
N ILE A 252 9.55 2.21 -15.69
CA ILE A 252 10.57 3.17 -16.18
C ILE A 252 11.80 2.42 -16.70
N VAL A 253 12.25 1.38 -15.98
CA VAL A 253 13.32 0.50 -16.47
C VAL A 253 12.91 -0.16 -17.80
N TYR A 254 11.68 -0.66 -17.88
CA TYR A 254 11.14 -1.29 -19.08
C TYR A 254 11.14 -0.36 -20.29
N LEU A 255 10.82 0.92 -20.11
CA LEU A 255 10.80 1.92 -21.16
C LEU A 255 12.20 2.50 -21.48
N THR A 256 13.18 2.26 -20.61
CA THR A 256 14.54 2.78 -20.81
C THR A 256 15.29 1.90 -21.83
N PRO A 257 15.81 2.46 -22.93
CA PRO A 257 16.67 1.73 -23.83
C PRO A 257 18.02 1.49 -23.17
N ALA A 258 18.36 0.24 -22.93
CA ALA A 258 19.64 -0.19 -22.37
C ALA A 258 20.13 -1.46 -23.10
N PRO A 259 20.69 -1.30 -24.32
CA PRO A 259 21.03 -2.44 -25.18
C PRO A 259 22.25 -3.24 -24.69
N ASN A 260 23.09 -2.65 -23.85
CA ASN A 260 24.38 -3.22 -23.43
C ASN A 260 24.33 -3.93 -22.06
N LEU A 261 23.14 -4.20 -21.52
CA LEU A 261 23.02 -4.90 -20.25
C LEU A 261 23.48 -6.36 -20.40
N THR A 262 24.27 -6.80 -19.44
CA THR A 262 24.56 -8.22 -19.27
C THR A 262 23.27 -8.97 -18.83
N PRO A 263 23.14 -10.30 -19.06
CA PRO A 263 21.96 -11.04 -18.61
C PRO A 263 21.69 -10.88 -17.11
N GLN A 264 22.73 -10.78 -16.28
CA GLN A 264 22.62 -10.56 -14.86
C GLN A 264 22.09 -9.15 -14.54
N GLU A 265 22.61 -8.12 -15.19
CA GLU A 265 22.12 -6.75 -15.02
C GLU A 265 20.68 -6.60 -15.52
N ALA A 266 20.32 -7.25 -16.63
CA ALA A 266 18.97 -7.23 -17.18
C ALA A 266 17.90 -7.72 -16.19
N TYR A 267 18.24 -8.66 -15.31
CA TYR A 267 17.41 -9.10 -14.19
C TYR A 267 17.55 -8.14 -12.99
N SER A 268 18.77 -7.84 -12.60
CA SER A 268 19.07 -7.09 -11.38
C SER A 268 18.50 -5.67 -11.37
N VAL A 269 18.43 -4.99 -12.54
CA VAL A 269 17.81 -3.65 -12.63
C VAL A 269 16.34 -3.62 -12.26
N PHE A 270 15.61 -4.73 -12.39
CA PHE A 270 14.23 -4.81 -11.95
C PHE A 270 14.10 -5.15 -10.47
N VAL A 271 14.98 -6.01 -9.95
CA VAL A 271 14.92 -6.53 -8.57
C VAL A 271 15.44 -5.52 -7.54
N TYR A 272 16.43 -4.72 -7.90
CA TYR A 272 17.09 -3.78 -6.99
C TYR A 272 16.78 -2.31 -7.33
N PRO A 273 15.56 -1.82 -7.06
CA PRO A 273 15.23 -0.42 -7.28
C PRO A 273 16.07 0.47 -6.36
N PRO A 274 16.50 1.67 -6.83
CA PRO A 274 17.08 2.66 -5.95
C PRO A 274 16.03 3.14 -4.93
N VAL A 275 16.47 3.80 -3.86
CA VAL A 275 15.56 4.32 -2.84
C VAL A 275 14.55 5.30 -3.46
N ILE A 276 13.29 4.91 -3.49
CA ILE A 276 12.17 5.77 -3.89
C ILE A 276 11.50 6.30 -2.63
N ALA A 277 11.95 7.46 -2.15
CA ALA A 277 11.54 8.04 -0.88
C ALA A 277 10.03 8.37 -0.78
N GLY A 278 9.34 8.52 -1.92
CA GLY A 278 7.96 8.99 -1.96
C GLY A 278 6.92 8.05 -1.31
N SER A 279 7.20 6.76 -1.23
CA SER A 279 6.23 5.77 -0.75
C SER A 279 5.90 5.90 0.74
N MET A 280 6.84 6.37 1.57
CA MET A 280 6.66 6.49 3.02
C MET A 280 6.33 7.91 3.49
N THR A 281 6.27 8.90 2.60
CA THR A 281 6.09 10.31 2.98
C THR A 281 4.75 10.55 3.70
N GLY A 282 3.68 9.91 3.26
CA GLY A 282 2.36 10.04 3.89
C GLY A 282 2.35 9.51 5.32
N GLY A 283 2.86 8.30 5.55
CA GLY A 283 2.97 7.70 6.89
C GLY A 283 3.92 8.49 7.80
N GLY A 284 5.05 8.97 7.25
CA GLY A 284 5.97 9.84 7.98
C GLY A 284 5.34 11.15 8.43
N ALA A 285 4.60 11.82 7.54
CA ALA A 285 3.87 13.03 7.89
C ALA A 285 2.80 12.77 8.96
N GLN A 286 2.09 11.65 8.90
CA GLN A 286 1.13 11.24 9.92
C GLN A 286 1.80 11.03 11.27
N THR A 287 2.93 10.33 11.33
CA THR A 287 3.68 10.09 12.58
C THR A 287 4.22 11.38 13.19
N ILE A 288 4.77 12.29 12.36
CA ILE A 288 5.21 13.62 12.84
C ILE A 288 4.01 14.44 13.37
N LYS A 289 2.86 14.38 12.67
CA LYS A 289 1.63 15.04 13.14
C LYS A 289 1.17 14.46 14.48
N ALA A 290 1.23 13.14 14.65
CA ALA A 290 0.92 12.46 15.89
C ALA A 290 1.86 12.94 17.02
N ALA A 291 3.16 13.00 16.78
CA ALA A 291 4.14 13.51 17.74
C ALA A 291 3.84 14.95 18.18
N LEU A 292 3.51 15.83 17.24
CA LEU A 292 3.13 17.23 17.57
C LEU A 292 1.87 17.30 18.43
N LEU A 293 0.87 16.44 18.17
CA LEU A 293 -0.37 16.38 18.93
C LEU A 293 -0.18 15.82 20.35
N THR A 294 0.80 14.94 20.54
CA THR A 294 1.13 14.33 21.83
C THR A 294 2.21 15.09 22.62
N GLY A 295 2.64 16.25 22.13
CA GLY A 295 3.71 17.04 22.77
C GLY A 295 5.11 16.42 22.66
N THR A 296 5.27 15.35 21.88
CA THR A 296 6.56 14.71 21.60
C THR A 296 7.36 15.57 20.62
N LYS A 297 8.65 15.76 20.89
CA LYS A 297 9.52 16.52 19.96
C LYS A 297 9.70 15.74 18.66
N PRO A 298 9.37 16.31 17.49
CA PRO A 298 9.55 15.61 16.20
C PRO A 298 10.98 15.15 15.92
N SER A 299 11.99 15.84 16.49
CA SER A 299 13.39 15.42 16.42
C SER A 299 13.63 14.05 17.08
N ASP A 300 12.90 13.73 18.14
CA ASP A 300 13.04 12.45 18.84
C ASP A 300 12.39 11.31 18.04
N VAL A 301 11.31 11.60 17.31
CA VAL A 301 10.73 10.66 16.35
C VAL A 301 11.75 10.29 15.27
N VAL A 302 12.48 11.27 14.72
CA VAL A 302 13.53 11.01 13.72
C VAL A 302 14.65 10.14 14.30
N LYS A 303 15.09 10.40 15.56
CA LYS A 303 16.08 9.56 16.22
C LYS A 303 15.59 8.12 16.38
N VAL A 304 14.34 7.95 16.83
CA VAL A 304 13.72 6.62 16.98
C VAL A 304 13.65 5.91 15.63
N TRP A 305 13.30 6.61 14.54
CA TRP A 305 13.32 6.00 13.21
C TRP A 305 14.69 5.50 12.80
N VAL A 306 15.74 6.28 13.05
CA VAL A 306 17.12 5.86 12.73
C VAL A 306 17.51 4.62 13.55
N ILE A 307 17.24 4.62 14.86
CA ILE A 307 17.54 3.47 15.74
C ILE A 307 16.72 2.24 15.29
N ALA A 308 15.42 2.41 15.05
CA ALA A 308 14.54 1.34 14.63
C ALA A 308 14.94 0.77 13.26
N PHE A 309 15.38 1.63 12.32
CA PHE A 309 15.88 1.19 11.02
C PHE A 309 17.15 0.33 11.17
N LEU A 310 18.13 0.78 11.95
CA LEU A 310 19.37 0.04 12.15
C LEU A 310 19.11 -1.30 12.86
N ALA A 311 18.36 -1.28 13.96
CA ALA A 311 18.00 -2.49 14.68
C ALA A 311 17.16 -3.44 13.83
N GLY A 312 16.15 -2.90 13.11
CA GLY A 312 15.29 -3.68 12.22
C GLY A 312 16.06 -4.31 11.06
N THR A 313 17.03 -3.60 10.48
CA THR A 313 17.89 -4.13 9.42
C THR A 313 18.72 -5.31 9.94
N LEU A 314 19.34 -5.17 11.12
CA LEU A 314 20.10 -6.25 11.72
C LEU A 314 19.21 -7.49 11.98
N VAL A 315 18.07 -7.28 12.63
CA VAL A 315 17.11 -8.36 12.91
C VAL A 315 16.61 -9.02 11.62
N ASN A 316 16.40 -8.23 10.57
CA ASN A 316 15.95 -8.76 9.28
C ASN A 316 16.99 -9.68 8.62
N PHE A 317 18.27 -9.30 8.64
CA PHE A 317 19.36 -10.17 8.14
C PHE A 317 19.49 -11.46 8.96
N LEU A 318 19.45 -11.38 10.30
CA LEU A 318 19.52 -12.55 11.17
C LEU A 318 18.30 -13.49 10.94
N SER A 319 17.11 -12.91 10.80
CA SER A 319 15.88 -13.69 10.54
C SER A 319 15.94 -14.36 9.18
N LEU A 320 16.42 -13.65 8.14
CA LEU A 320 16.54 -14.21 6.80
C LEU A 320 17.51 -15.40 6.77
N ASP A 321 18.69 -15.27 7.40
CA ASP A 321 19.66 -16.36 7.52
C ASP A 321 19.06 -17.58 8.27
N MET A 322 18.32 -17.31 9.35
CA MET A 322 17.63 -18.36 10.11
C MET A 322 16.60 -19.09 9.23
N PHE A 323 15.78 -18.37 8.46
CA PHE A 323 14.79 -19.01 7.61
C PHE A 323 15.42 -19.86 6.50
N TRP A 324 16.50 -19.40 5.87
CA TRP A 324 17.23 -20.17 4.87
C TRP A 324 17.88 -21.43 5.45
N ARG A 325 18.32 -21.42 6.73
CA ARG A 325 18.87 -22.59 7.40
C ARG A 325 17.81 -23.62 7.77
N ILE A 326 16.57 -23.17 8.09
CA ILE A 326 15.47 -24.08 8.42
C ILE A 326 15.03 -24.87 7.20
N ALA A 327 14.80 -24.22 6.06
CA ALA A 327 14.43 -24.89 4.82
C ALA A 327 14.70 -24.01 3.60
N PRO A 328 14.91 -24.58 2.41
CA PRO A 328 15.01 -23.79 1.19
C PRO A 328 13.72 -23.01 0.90
N ILE A 329 13.87 -21.83 0.30
CA ILE A 329 12.75 -20.98 -0.10
C ILE A 329 12.75 -20.89 -1.64
N PRO A 330 11.65 -21.29 -2.33
CA PRO A 330 10.34 -21.74 -1.83
C PRO A 330 10.34 -23.23 -1.42
N SER A 331 9.55 -23.58 -0.43
CA SER A 331 9.32 -24.98 -0.04
C SER A 331 7.99 -25.13 0.72
N SER A 332 7.58 -26.38 0.98
CA SER A 332 6.39 -26.69 1.78
C SER A 332 6.50 -26.21 3.23
N ALA A 333 7.71 -25.99 3.74
CA ALA A 333 7.92 -25.36 5.05
C ALA A 333 7.39 -23.91 5.08
N TYR A 334 7.37 -23.25 3.92
CA TYR A 334 6.86 -21.88 3.74
C TYR A 334 5.76 -21.86 2.67
N PRO A 335 4.53 -22.33 2.97
CA PRO A 335 3.48 -22.57 1.97
C PRO A 335 3.11 -21.34 1.13
N SER A 336 3.15 -20.16 1.72
CA SER A 336 2.88 -18.91 0.99
C SER A 336 3.91 -18.62 -0.10
N THR A 337 5.16 -19.04 0.08
CA THR A 337 6.22 -18.85 -0.92
C THR A 337 6.06 -19.73 -2.13
N VAL A 338 5.50 -20.93 -1.96
CA VAL A 338 5.20 -21.84 -3.07
C VAL A 338 4.19 -21.22 -4.04
N VAL A 339 3.28 -20.39 -3.53
CA VAL A 339 2.28 -19.70 -4.36
C VAL A 339 2.80 -18.35 -4.88
N SER A 340 3.45 -17.57 -4.02
CA SER A 340 3.86 -16.19 -4.36
C SER A 340 5.09 -16.13 -5.25
N MET A 341 6.11 -16.96 -5.02
CA MET A 341 7.36 -16.88 -5.77
C MET A 341 7.23 -17.20 -7.26
N PRO A 342 6.49 -18.22 -7.69
CA PRO A 342 6.27 -18.45 -9.12
C PRO A 342 5.56 -17.27 -9.80
N ALA A 343 4.62 -16.61 -9.11
CA ALA A 343 3.94 -15.43 -9.64
C ALA A 343 4.91 -14.25 -9.79
N THR A 344 5.76 -14.01 -8.80
CA THR A 344 6.79 -12.97 -8.87
C THR A 344 7.80 -13.28 -9.98
N ALA A 345 8.32 -14.51 -10.03
CA ALA A 345 9.27 -14.93 -11.07
C ALA A 345 8.68 -14.81 -12.49
N MET A 346 7.38 -15.07 -12.65
CA MET A 346 6.71 -14.84 -13.93
C MET A 346 6.67 -13.35 -14.29
N ILE A 347 6.35 -12.46 -13.34
CA ILE A 347 6.34 -11.01 -13.58
C ILE A 347 7.75 -10.55 -13.95
N ASP A 348 8.77 -10.99 -13.23
CA ASP A 348 10.16 -10.65 -13.50
C ASP A 348 10.59 -11.16 -14.88
N ALA A 349 10.24 -12.39 -15.25
CA ALA A 349 10.49 -12.93 -16.58
C ALA A 349 9.81 -12.11 -17.68
N LEU A 350 8.56 -11.70 -17.49
CA LEU A 350 7.86 -10.84 -18.45
C LEU A 350 8.47 -9.44 -18.58
N LEU A 351 9.03 -8.90 -17.50
CA LEU A 351 9.74 -7.63 -17.51
C LEU A 351 11.07 -7.76 -18.25
N VAL A 352 11.88 -8.75 -17.91
CA VAL A 352 13.20 -8.99 -18.52
C VAL A 352 13.10 -9.32 -20.01
N THR A 353 12.14 -10.17 -20.40
CA THR A 353 11.92 -10.56 -21.81
C THR A 353 11.14 -9.51 -22.60
N ARG A 354 10.77 -8.39 -21.98
CA ARG A 354 9.91 -7.35 -22.56
C ARG A 354 8.58 -7.90 -23.10
N GLY A 355 8.06 -8.94 -22.45
CA GLY A 355 6.79 -9.59 -22.80
C GLY A 355 5.53 -8.84 -22.33
N LEU A 356 5.67 -7.62 -21.78
CA LEU A 356 4.55 -6.76 -21.39
C LEU A 356 4.27 -5.71 -22.47
N ARG A 357 3.01 -5.35 -22.62
CA ARG A 357 2.60 -4.23 -23.50
C ARG A 357 2.49 -2.94 -22.70
N ILE A 358 3.61 -2.29 -22.48
CA ILE A 358 3.65 -0.96 -21.85
C ILE A 358 4.03 0.06 -22.90
N SER A 359 3.14 0.98 -23.23
CA SER A 359 3.41 2.04 -24.17
C SER A 359 3.27 3.42 -23.52
N PRO A 360 4.07 4.43 -23.96
CA PRO A 360 3.93 5.80 -23.47
C PRO A 360 2.52 6.36 -23.68
N GLN A 361 1.83 5.95 -24.78
CA GLN A 361 0.47 6.37 -25.06
C GLN A 361 -0.53 5.85 -24.00
N MET A 362 -0.40 4.60 -23.56
CA MET A 362 -1.23 4.04 -22.49
C MET A 362 -0.99 4.77 -21.17
N LEU A 363 0.25 5.08 -20.85
CA LEU A 363 0.59 5.84 -19.63
C LEU A 363 0.01 7.26 -19.66
N ALA A 364 0.19 7.97 -20.78
CA ALA A 364 -0.34 9.32 -20.95
C ALA A 364 -1.87 9.33 -20.97
N GLY A 365 -2.49 8.37 -21.66
CA GLY A 365 -3.94 8.23 -21.73
C GLY A 365 -4.56 7.95 -20.36
N SER A 366 -4.01 7.00 -19.61
CA SER A 366 -4.48 6.69 -18.25
C SER A 366 -4.24 7.84 -17.27
N ALA A 367 -3.13 8.59 -17.41
CA ALA A 367 -2.89 9.79 -16.64
C ALA A 367 -3.96 10.86 -16.91
N ALA A 368 -4.24 11.14 -18.18
CA ALA A 368 -5.24 12.13 -18.59
C ALA A 368 -6.66 11.75 -18.11
N VAL A 369 -7.06 10.48 -18.29
CA VAL A 369 -8.35 9.97 -17.80
C VAL A 369 -8.45 10.10 -16.29
N THR A 370 -7.39 9.77 -15.56
CA THR A 370 -7.37 9.90 -14.08
C THR A 370 -7.51 11.35 -13.64
N VAL A 371 -6.81 12.28 -14.28
CA VAL A 371 -6.94 13.71 -13.99
C VAL A 371 -8.37 14.19 -14.24
N ALA A 372 -8.98 13.80 -15.37
CA ALA A 372 -10.34 14.17 -15.70
C ALA A 372 -11.37 13.59 -14.70
N LEU A 373 -11.26 12.31 -14.36
CA LEU A 373 -12.14 11.66 -13.38
C LEU A 373 -11.96 12.27 -11.97
N ALA A 374 -10.74 12.50 -11.55
CA ALA A 374 -10.44 13.12 -10.26
C ALA A 374 -11.02 14.53 -10.17
N ALA A 375 -10.87 15.35 -11.24
CA ALA A 375 -11.47 16.68 -11.33
C ALA A 375 -13.00 16.62 -11.29
N ALA A 376 -13.61 15.65 -12.00
CA ALA A 376 -15.06 15.45 -12.01
C ALA A 376 -15.59 15.05 -10.62
N ILE A 377 -14.91 14.13 -9.92
CA ILE A 377 -15.27 13.72 -8.56
C ILE A 377 -15.21 14.90 -7.61
N GLU A 378 -14.15 15.72 -7.65
CA GLU A 378 -14.04 16.89 -6.81
C GLU A 378 -15.09 17.99 -7.16
N ALA A 379 -15.41 18.17 -8.43
CA ALA A 379 -16.47 19.08 -8.86
C ALA A 379 -17.84 18.60 -8.37
N LEU A 380 -18.14 17.32 -8.52
CA LEU A 380 -19.38 16.71 -8.04
C LEU A 380 -19.50 16.81 -6.52
N GLY A 381 -18.42 16.57 -5.76
CA GLY A 381 -18.39 16.72 -4.33
C GLY A 381 -18.73 18.15 -3.86
N ARG A 382 -18.21 19.14 -4.56
CA ARG A 382 -18.52 20.56 -4.31
C ARG A 382 -19.98 20.90 -4.63
N LEU A 383 -20.48 20.44 -5.77
CA LEU A 383 -21.86 20.67 -6.22
C LEU A 383 -22.88 20.03 -5.27
N LEU A 384 -22.66 18.79 -4.88
CA LEU A 384 -23.58 18.03 -4.02
C LEU A 384 -23.33 18.30 -2.51
N LYS A 385 -22.30 19.07 -2.15
CA LYS A 385 -21.86 19.30 -0.76
C LYS A 385 -21.63 18.00 0.01
N VAL A 386 -21.14 16.95 -0.68
CA VAL A 386 -20.81 15.65 -0.12
C VAL A 386 -19.30 15.52 0.04
N GLY A 387 -18.85 14.97 1.15
CA GLY A 387 -17.43 14.77 1.45
C GLY A 387 -16.77 13.67 0.61
N VAL A 388 -16.84 13.75 -0.72
CA VAL A 388 -16.12 12.87 -1.63
C VAL A 388 -14.78 13.49 -2.03
N SER A 389 -13.81 12.65 -2.30
CA SER A 389 -12.47 13.08 -2.70
C SER A 389 -11.91 12.20 -3.81
N ALA A 390 -11.09 12.80 -4.66
CA ALA A 390 -10.32 12.11 -5.68
C ALA A 390 -9.34 11.05 -5.11
N SER A 391 -8.98 11.15 -3.82
CA SER A 391 -8.20 10.12 -3.11
C SER A 391 -8.89 8.76 -3.14
N GLY A 392 -10.24 8.72 -3.08
CA GLY A 392 -11.02 7.50 -3.20
C GLY A 392 -10.82 6.79 -4.54
N LEU A 393 -10.69 7.54 -5.63
CA LEU A 393 -10.39 6.99 -6.96
C LEU A 393 -9.06 6.20 -6.93
N MET A 394 -8.02 6.78 -6.34
CA MET A 394 -6.72 6.11 -6.24
C MET A 394 -6.79 4.87 -5.33
N ILE A 395 -7.44 4.99 -4.18
CA ILE A 395 -7.61 3.85 -3.27
C ILE A 395 -8.32 2.71 -4.00
N GLY A 396 -9.43 2.98 -4.71
CA GLY A 396 -10.19 1.95 -5.42
C GLY A 396 -9.45 1.33 -6.61
N LEU A 397 -8.64 2.10 -7.32
CA LEU A 397 -7.82 1.61 -8.43
C LEU A 397 -6.75 0.60 -7.96
N PHE A 398 -6.18 0.83 -6.77
CA PHE A 398 -5.14 -0.04 -6.19
C PHE A 398 -5.69 -1.11 -5.24
N SER A 399 -6.94 -0.97 -4.80
CA SER A 399 -7.59 -1.91 -3.89
C SER A 399 -8.66 -2.72 -4.63
N PRO A 400 -8.43 -4.02 -4.86
CA PRO A 400 -9.46 -4.87 -5.47
C PRO A 400 -10.67 -5.01 -4.55
N PRO A 401 -11.84 -5.47 -5.06
CA PRO A 401 -13.08 -5.64 -4.29
C PRO A 401 -12.91 -6.44 -3.01
N ILE A 402 -11.95 -7.36 -2.99
CA ILE A 402 -11.58 -8.16 -1.81
C ILE A 402 -11.35 -7.28 -0.57
N THR A 403 -10.72 -6.12 -0.75
CA THR A 403 -10.40 -5.16 0.32
C THR A 403 -11.34 -3.96 0.32
N ALA A 404 -11.78 -3.51 -0.85
CA ALA A 404 -12.63 -2.33 -0.98
C ALA A 404 -14.05 -2.55 -0.41
N ILE A 405 -14.63 -3.76 -0.58
CA ILE A 405 -15.94 -4.11 -0.02
C ILE A 405 -15.92 -4.05 1.52
N PRO A 406 -15.02 -4.77 2.23
CA PRO A 406 -14.99 -4.69 3.69
C PRO A 406 -14.62 -3.29 4.19
N MET A 407 -13.75 -2.55 3.52
CA MET A 407 -13.44 -1.17 3.87
C MET A 407 -14.67 -0.27 3.80
N PHE A 408 -15.47 -0.36 2.74
CA PHE A 408 -16.72 0.38 2.63
C PHE A 408 -17.75 -0.06 3.67
N ALA A 409 -17.90 -1.37 3.89
CA ALA A 409 -18.80 -1.91 4.90
C ALA A 409 -18.44 -1.41 6.30
N GLY A 410 -17.15 -1.40 6.67
CA GLY A 410 -16.66 -0.83 7.92
C GLY A 410 -16.96 0.67 8.06
N SER A 411 -16.72 1.44 7.00
CA SER A 411 -17.02 2.87 6.96
C SER A 411 -18.52 3.16 7.08
N ALA A 412 -19.35 2.38 6.39
CA ALA A 412 -20.81 2.48 6.48
C ALA A 412 -21.31 2.12 7.87
N LEU A 413 -20.82 1.02 8.46
CA LEU A 413 -21.14 0.62 9.83
C LEU A 413 -20.80 1.72 10.83
N SER A 414 -19.58 2.27 10.73
CA SER A 414 -19.12 3.36 11.60
C SER A 414 -19.99 4.61 11.47
N SER A 415 -20.25 5.05 10.24
CA SER A 415 -20.90 6.35 9.98
C SER A 415 -22.42 6.30 10.07
N LEU A 416 -23.06 5.23 9.60
CA LEU A 416 -24.52 5.13 9.49
C LEU A 416 -25.17 4.45 10.68
N VAL A 417 -24.47 3.54 11.37
CA VAL A 417 -25.02 2.76 12.48
C VAL A 417 -24.44 3.22 13.81
N LEU A 418 -23.12 3.09 13.99
CA LEU A 418 -22.49 3.33 15.30
C LEU A 418 -22.53 4.82 15.69
N ARG A 419 -22.26 5.71 14.74
CA ARG A 419 -22.35 7.16 15.00
C ARG A 419 -23.79 7.60 15.30
N ARG A 420 -24.80 7.02 14.63
CA ARG A 420 -26.22 7.33 14.93
C ARG A 420 -26.63 6.83 16.30
N ARG A 421 -26.09 5.68 16.74
CA ARG A 421 -26.45 5.07 18.03
C ARG A 421 -25.71 5.66 19.22
N PHE A 422 -24.43 5.98 19.07
CA PHE A 422 -23.54 6.41 20.16
C PHE A 422 -23.12 7.88 20.06
N GLY A 423 -23.45 8.57 18.98
CA GLY A 423 -23.14 10.00 18.78
C GLY A 423 -21.66 10.34 18.84
N GLU A 424 -21.33 11.44 19.50
CA GLU A 424 -19.95 11.93 19.66
C GLU A 424 -19.04 10.97 20.44
N ARG A 425 -19.62 10.16 21.34
CA ARG A 425 -18.85 9.12 22.06
C ARG A 425 -18.21 8.12 21.12
N TRP A 426 -18.89 7.78 20.02
CA TRP A 426 -18.31 6.92 19.00
C TRP A 426 -17.16 7.60 18.27
N ASP A 427 -17.31 8.88 17.88
CA ASP A 427 -16.26 9.61 17.18
C ASP A 427 -14.98 9.73 18.02
N GLN A 428 -15.09 9.80 19.35
CA GLN A 428 -13.97 9.81 20.28
C GLN A 428 -13.35 8.41 20.48
N ALA A 429 -14.20 7.37 20.57
CA ALA A 429 -13.77 6.01 20.91
C ALA A 429 -13.36 5.17 19.69
N LYS A 430 -13.84 5.46 18.47
CA LYS A 430 -13.65 4.61 17.28
C LYS A 430 -12.19 4.25 17.00
N ASN A 431 -11.28 5.22 17.15
CA ASN A 431 -9.86 5.01 16.90
C ASN A 431 -9.25 4.04 17.91
N VAL A 432 -9.67 4.12 19.17
CA VAL A 432 -9.20 3.24 20.24
C VAL A 432 -9.76 1.82 20.05
N VAL A 433 -11.04 1.69 19.70
CA VAL A 433 -11.67 0.40 19.40
C VAL A 433 -10.98 -0.28 18.21
N VAL A 434 -10.77 0.46 17.11
CA VAL A 434 -10.07 -0.03 15.92
C VAL A 434 -8.65 -0.49 16.27
N ALA A 435 -7.90 0.31 17.03
CA ALA A 435 -6.56 -0.05 17.49
C ALA A 435 -6.58 -1.32 18.35
N GLY A 436 -7.57 -1.46 19.25
CA GLY A 436 -7.75 -2.68 20.04
C GLY A 436 -7.95 -3.91 19.17
N VAL A 437 -8.87 -3.86 18.20
CA VAL A 437 -9.14 -4.99 17.30
C VAL A 437 -7.90 -5.38 16.50
N LEU A 438 -7.21 -4.42 15.92
CA LEU A 438 -6.00 -4.69 15.14
C LEU A 438 -4.85 -5.24 16.00
N LEU A 439 -4.71 -4.75 17.23
CA LEU A 439 -3.73 -5.27 18.17
C LEU A 439 -4.03 -6.72 18.56
N GLY A 440 -5.31 -7.03 18.85
CA GLY A 440 -5.74 -8.38 19.20
C GLY A 440 -5.55 -9.37 18.05
N GLU A 441 -6.00 -9.02 16.85
CA GLU A 441 -5.81 -9.84 15.64
C GLU A 441 -4.31 -10.03 15.32
N GLY A 442 -3.52 -8.96 15.39
CA GLY A 442 -2.07 -9.02 15.14
C GLY A 442 -1.34 -9.90 16.14
N LEU A 443 -1.70 -9.84 17.43
CA LEU A 443 -1.14 -10.72 18.45
C LEU A 443 -1.50 -12.19 18.19
N ALA A 444 -2.77 -12.47 17.87
CA ALA A 444 -3.19 -13.83 17.54
C ALA A 444 -2.46 -14.38 16.30
N ALA A 445 -2.31 -13.57 15.26
CA ALA A 445 -1.55 -13.93 14.07
C ALA A 445 -0.08 -14.21 14.40
N THR A 446 0.54 -13.37 15.23
CA THR A 446 1.94 -13.55 15.68
C THR A 446 2.11 -14.85 16.44
N VAL A 447 1.24 -15.12 17.42
CA VAL A 447 1.29 -16.36 18.21
C VAL A 447 1.08 -17.59 17.31
N ALA A 448 0.12 -17.52 16.36
CA ALA A 448 -0.13 -18.61 15.43
C ALA A 448 1.09 -18.88 14.52
N VAL A 449 1.71 -17.83 13.97
CA VAL A 449 2.92 -17.96 13.13
C VAL A 449 4.08 -18.55 13.91
N ILE A 450 4.36 -18.03 15.13
CA ILE A 450 5.43 -18.55 15.98
C ILE A 450 5.18 -20.02 16.32
N SER A 451 3.95 -20.36 16.74
CA SER A 451 3.60 -21.74 17.08
C SER A 451 3.81 -22.68 15.91
N LEU A 452 3.37 -22.28 14.71
CA LEU A 452 3.56 -23.07 13.49
C LEU A 452 5.03 -23.21 13.11
N MET A 453 5.83 -22.17 13.26
CA MET A 453 7.27 -22.22 12.99
C MET A 453 7.98 -23.15 13.96
N LEU A 454 7.63 -23.11 15.25
CA LEU A 454 8.18 -24.02 16.24
C LEU A 454 7.80 -25.47 15.96
N LEU A 455 6.54 -25.73 15.64
CA LEU A 455 6.07 -27.08 15.26
C LEU A 455 6.81 -27.61 14.01
N LYS A 456 7.00 -26.76 13.00
CA LYS A 456 7.73 -27.14 11.80
C LYS A 456 9.24 -27.31 12.04
N ALA A 457 9.85 -26.47 12.89
CA ALA A 457 11.25 -26.61 13.26
C ALA A 457 11.52 -27.94 13.96
N VAL A 458 10.65 -28.36 14.87
CA VAL A 458 10.74 -29.69 15.53
C VAL A 458 10.62 -30.85 14.54
N TRP A 459 9.78 -30.69 13.49
CA TRP A 459 9.63 -31.71 12.43
C TRP A 459 10.80 -31.79 11.46
N LEU A 460 11.53 -30.69 11.29
CA LEU A 460 12.65 -30.58 10.33
C LEU A 460 14.02 -30.87 10.94
N TRP A 461 14.12 -31.06 12.23
CA TRP A 461 15.37 -31.47 12.88
C TRP A 461 15.54 -32.99 12.76
N PRO A 462 16.50 -33.48 11.96
CA PRO A 462 16.86 -34.89 12.01
C PRO A 462 17.57 -35.14 13.35
N TRP A 463 17.05 -36.02 14.08
CA TRP A 463 17.67 -36.57 15.31
C TRP A 463 18.83 -37.46 14.96
#